data_15fe1f81153508dac3fd1cfc7d5f3be5
#
_entry.id   15fe1f81153508dac3fd1cfc7d5f3be5
#
_cell.length_a   1.000
_cell.length_b   1.000
_cell.length_c   1.000
_cell.angle_alpha   90.00
_cell.angle_beta   90.00
_cell.angle_gamma   90.00
#
_symmetry.space_group_name_H-M   'P 1'
#
loop_
_entity.id
_entity.type
_entity.pdbx_description
1 polymer ?
#
loop_
_entity_poly.entity_id
_entity_poly.type
_entity_poly.pdbx_seq_one_letter_code
_entity_poly.pdbx_strand_id
1 'polypeptide(L)'
;APREIAYIVKDAGLKLMIARQKIDLTEALQEIDYAGLVQFDFVEMEEPVEHEFIDYELHEDNNCTIIYTSGTTGKPKGAMLSHKNLVANTREFTAVVTMSAEDIGLCVLPMYHCFAWTVSVSGPLFYGACIVIQETYIFKDTMGLIAKHEVNFFAGVPTMIQFFFKGAEARE
;
A
#
# COMPACT_ATOMS: atom_id res chain seq x y z
N ALA A 1 8.58 15.57 -2.20
CA ALA A 1 8.69 17.00 -1.97
C ALA A 1 7.30 17.64 -2.01
N PRO A 2 7.02 18.78 -1.28
CA PRO A 2 5.68 19.39 -1.25
C PRO A 2 5.09 19.69 -2.62
N ARG A 3 5.90 20.17 -3.56
CA ARG A 3 5.46 20.44 -4.96
C ARG A 3 5.01 19.19 -5.72
N GLU A 4 5.63 18.07 -5.48
CA GLU A 4 5.24 16.80 -6.09
C GLU A 4 3.90 16.31 -5.53
N ILE A 5 3.72 16.42 -4.21
CA ILE A 5 2.44 16.10 -3.56
C ILE A 5 1.34 17.03 -4.07
N ALA A 6 1.60 18.33 -4.13
CA ALA A 6 0.64 19.30 -4.66
C ALA A 6 0.25 18.98 -6.12
N TYR A 7 1.23 18.60 -6.95
CA TYR A 7 0.94 18.15 -8.32
C TYR A 7 -0.02 16.97 -8.32
N ILE A 8 0.24 15.92 -7.53
CA ILE A 8 -0.62 14.73 -7.43
C ILE A 8 -2.01 15.10 -6.91
N VAL A 9 -2.09 15.97 -5.89
CA VAL A 9 -3.35 16.45 -5.32
C VAL A 9 -4.22 17.11 -6.40
N LYS A 10 -3.64 17.98 -7.23
CA LYS A 10 -4.35 18.67 -8.31
C LYS A 10 -4.71 17.71 -9.44
N ASP A 11 -3.76 16.91 -9.90
CA ASP A 11 -3.92 15.99 -11.02
C ASP A 11 -5.01 14.94 -10.75
N ALA A 12 -5.05 14.38 -9.55
CA ALA A 12 -6.08 13.43 -9.12
C ALA A 12 -7.36 14.09 -8.57
N GLY A 13 -7.39 15.41 -8.40
CA GLY A 13 -8.54 16.11 -7.83
C GLY A 13 -8.84 15.73 -6.38
N LEU A 14 -7.82 15.47 -5.57
CA LEU A 14 -7.97 14.98 -4.20
C LEU A 14 -8.70 15.98 -3.31
N LYS A 15 -9.69 15.53 -2.58
CA LYS A 15 -10.43 16.31 -1.58
C LYS A 15 -9.89 16.10 -0.17
N LEU A 16 -9.35 14.92 0.09
CA LEU A 16 -8.89 14.49 1.39
C LEU A 16 -7.50 13.89 1.26
N MET A 17 -6.60 14.24 2.18
CA MET A 17 -5.30 13.62 2.35
C MET A 17 -5.14 13.14 3.79
N ILE A 18 -4.80 11.87 3.95
CA ILE A 18 -4.46 11.28 5.24
C ILE A 18 -2.95 11.02 5.24
N ALA A 19 -2.24 11.54 6.22
CA ALA A 19 -0.80 11.36 6.36
C ALA A 19 -0.45 11.05 7.82
N ARG A 20 0.72 10.46 8.06
CA ARG A 20 1.20 10.16 9.42
C ARG A 20 1.34 11.43 10.27
N GLN A 21 1.67 12.55 9.62
CA GLN A 21 1.73 13.89 10.20
C GLN A 21 1.38 14.92 9.13
N LYS A 22 0.84 16.06 9.56
CA LYS A 22 0.49 17.13 8.64
C LYS A 22 1.72 17.59 7.84
N ILE A 23 1.52 17.78 6.56
CA ILE A 23 2.53 18.27 5.62
C ILE A 23 2.13 19.68 5.21
N ASP A 24 3.01 20.65 5.39
CA ASP A 24 2.74 22.01 4.90
C ASP A 24 2.81 22.04 3.37
N LEU A 25 1.66 22.17 2.77
CA LEU A 25 1.46 22.30 1.32
C LEU A 25 0.97 23.69 0.90
N THR A 26 0.89 24.65 1.83
CA THR A 26 0.22 25.93 1.62
C THR A 26 0.78 26.67 0.40
N GLU A 27 2.09 26.90 0.37
CA GLU A 27 2.75 27.57 -0.75
C GLU A 27 2.61 26.78 -2.06
N ALA A 28 2.83 25.46 -2.02
CA ALA A 28 2.78 24.61 -3.20
C ALA A 28 1.37 24.50 -3.80
N LEU A 29 0.31 24.52 -2.99
CA LEU A 29 -1.07 24.54 -3.45
C LEU A 29 -1.48 25.91 -4.01
N GLN A 30 -0.98 27.00 -3.43
CA GLN A 30 -1.18 28.35 -3.97
C GLN A 30 -0.52 28.51 -5.35
N GLU A 31 0.72 28.04 -5.53
CA GLU A 31 1.43 28.08 -6.81
C GLU A 31 0.66 27.42 -7.95
N ILE A 32 -0.15 26.39 -7.65
CA ILE A 32 -0.93 25.65 -8.66
C ILE A 32 -2.41 26.01 -8.67
N ASP A 33 -2.84 27.00 -7.89
CA ASP A 33 -4.24 27.42 -7.76
C ASP A 33 -5.18 26.24 -7.44
N TYR A 34 -4.92 25.57 -6.30
CA TYR A 34 -5.74 24.49 -5.81
C TYR A 34 -6.24 24.75 -4.40
N ALA A 35 -7.56 24.69 -4.21
CA ALA A 35 -8.23 24.90 -2.94
C ALA A 35 -9.11 23.70 -2.55
N GLY A 36 -9.43 23.60 -1.27
CA GLY A 36 -10.39 22.62 -0.76
C GLY A 36 -9.79 21.26 -0.38
N LEU A 37 -8.45 21.13 -0.30
CA LEU A 37 -7.83 19.95 0.28
C LEU A 37 -7.98 19.98 1.80
N VAL A 38 -8.59 18.94 2.37
CA VAL A 38 -8.62 18.68 3.81
C VAL A 38 -7.50 17.70 4.16
N GLN A 39 -6.71 18.01 5.18
CA GLN A 39 -5.63 17.15 5.66
C GLN A 39 -5.93 16.66 7.07
N PHE A 40 -5.81 15.36 7.27
CA PHE A 40 -5.82 14.73 8.59
C PHE A 40 -4.46 14.08 8.84
N ASP A 41 -3.96 14.16 10.08
CA ASP A 41 -2.93 13.22 10.48
C ASP A 41 -3.56 11.96 11.08
N PHE A 42 -2.77 10.89 11.13
CA PHE A 42 -3.29 9.58 11.55
C PHE A 42 -3.69 9.56 13.03
N VAL A 43 -3.13 10.45 13.85
CA VAL A 43 -3.40 10.56 15.29
C VAL A 43 -4.77 11.20 15.55
N GLU A 44 -5.23 12.09 14.67
CA GLU A 44 -6.54 12.74 14.77
C GLU A 44 -7.73 11.79 14.47
N MET A 45 -7.46 10.55 14.02
CA MET A 45 -8.48 9.57 13.65
C MET A 45 -8.81 8.55 14.78
N GLU A 46 -8.37 8.80 16.02
CA GLU A 46 -8.46 7.83 17.11
C GLU A 46 -9.86 7.57 17.67
N GLU A 47 -10.84 8.42 17.38
CA GLU A 47 -12.22 8.22 17.87
C GLU A 47 -13.09 7.59 16.77
N PRO A 48 -13.60 6.36 16.99
CA PRO A 48 -14.61 5.79 16.10
C PRO A 48 -15.88 6.63 16.19
N VAL A 49 -16.22 7.34 15.14
CA VAL A 49 -17.48 8.03 15.03
C VAL A 49 -18.51 7.03 14.53
N GLU A 50 -19.59 6.83 15.29
CA GLU A 50 -20.75 6.09 14.80
C GLU A 50 -21.34 6.85 13.61
N HIS A 51 -21.16 6.32 12.42
CA HIS A 51 -21.81 6.82 11.22
C HIS A 51 -22.85 5.83 10.72
N GLU A 52 -23.95 6.33 10.20
CA GLU A 52 -24.85 5.51 9.39
C GLU A 52 -24.08 4.96 8.20
N PHE A 53 -24.22 3.68 7.95
CA PHE A 53 -23.61 3.01 6.80
C PHE A 53 -24.23 3.61 5.53
N ILE A 54 -23.44 4.27 4.72
CA ILE A 54 -23.90 4.78 3.44
C ILE A 54 -23.69 3.67 2.41
N ASP A 55 -24.79 3.11 1.92
CA ASP A 55 -24.77 2.12 0.85
C ASP A 55 -24.53 2.83 -0.48
N TYR A 56 -23.40 2.54 -1.12
CA TYR A 56 -23.08 3.01 -2.45
C TYR A 56 -23.23 1.87 -3.45
N GLU A 57 -23.96 2.12 -4.53
CA GLU A 57 -23.99 1.20 -5.66
C GLU A 57 -22.62 1.23 -6.37
N LEU A 58 -21.83 0.18 -6.14
CA LEU A 58 -20.49 0.04 -6.73
C LEU A 58 -20.55 -0.85 -7.96
N HIS A 59 -20.05 -0.35 -9.08
CA HIS A 59 -19.84 -1.15 -10.28
C HIS A 59 -18.38 -1.59 -10.40
N GLU A 60 -18.14 -2.78 -10.92
CA GLU A 60 -16.81 -3.35 -11.08
C GLU A 60 -15.88 -2.47 -11.95
N ASP A 61 -16.43 -1.70 -12.87
CA ASP A 61 -15.69 -0.80 -13.76
C ASP A 61 -15.45 0.59 -13.14
N ASN A 62 -15.98 0.87 -11.93
CA ASN A 62 -15.66 2.11 -11.24
C ASN A 62 -14.18 2.15 -10.86
N ASN A 63 -13.54 3.30 -11.06
CA ASN A 63 -12.18 3.53 -10.58
C ASN A 63 -12.15 3.53 -9.06
N CYS A 64 -11.28 2.73 -8.47
CA CYS A 64 -11.12 2.63 -7.01
C CYS A 64 -9.74 3.04 -6.51
N THR A 65 -8.76 3.10 -7.40
CA THR A 65 -7.37 3.40 -7.02
C THR A 65 -6.65 4.14 -8.13
N ILE A 66 -5.82 5.11 -7.77
CA ILE A 66 -4.86 5.75 -8.68
C ILE A 66 -3.46 5.52 -8.10
N ILE A 67 -2.62 4.79 -8.84
CA ILE A 67 -1.23 4.55 -8.43
C ILE A 67 -0.31 5.43 -9.28
N TYR A 68 0.43 6.33 -8.61
CA TYR A 68 1.38 7.19 -9.30
C TYR A 68 2.72 6.51 -9.50
N THR A 69 3.24 6.61 -10.73
CA THR A 69 4.57 6.12 -11.10
C THR A 69 5.44 7.27 -11.57
N SER A 70 6.77 7.12 -11.42
CA SER A 70 7.72 8.07 -11.99
C SER A 70 7.65 7.98 -13.53
N GLY A 71 6.93 8.90 -14.16
CA GLY A 71 6.83 8.92 -15.62
C GLY A 71 8.18 9.14 -16.29
N THR A 72 8.40 8.54 -17.46
CA THR A 72 9.60 8.71 -18.29
C THR A 72 9.85 10.18 -18.72
N THR A 73 8.85 11.03 -18.59
CA THR A 73 8.87 12.46 -18.94
C THR A 73 9.16 13.39 -17.75
N GLY A 74 9.50 12.83 -16.59
CA GLY A 74 9.87 13.59 -15.37
C GLY A 74 8.68 14.02 -14.50
N LYS A 75 7.42 13.91 -14.96
CA LYS A 75 6.22 14.14 -14.14
C LYS A 75 5.59 12.80 -13.77
N PRO A 76 5.14 12.62 -12.51
CA PRO A 76 4.39 11.45 -12.11
C PRO A 76 3.13 11.26 -12.98
N LYS A 77 2.81 10.00 -13.28
CA LYS A 77 1.59 9.62 -14.02
C LYS A 77 0.73 8.73 -13.14
N GLY A 78 -0.54 9.06 -13.00
CA GLY A 78 -1.51 8.29 -12.24
C GLY A 78 -2.17 7.21 -13.10
N ALA A 79 -1.88 5.95 -12.82
CA ALA A 79 -2.59 4.82 -13.40
C ALA A 79 -3.92 4.62 -12.66
N MET A 80 -5.04 4.85 -13.33
CA MET A 80 -6.38 4.61 -12.79
C MET A 80 -6.72 3.13 -12.91
N LEU A 81 -7.11 2.53 -11.80
CA LEU A 81 -7.47 1.11 -11.70
C LEU A 81 -8.90 0.98 -11.20
N SER A 82 -9.70 0.17 -11.90
CA SER A 82 -11.04 -0.19 -11.46
C SER A 82 -11.02 -1.33 -10.43
N HIS A 83 -12.13 -1.54 -9.73
CA HIS A 83 -12.33 -2.72 -8.87
C HIS A 83 -12.05 -4.01 -9.64
N LYS A 84 -12.54 -4.12 -10.89
CA LYS A 84 -12.31 -5.26 -11.77
C LYS A 84 -10.83 -5.50 -12.06
N ASN A 85 -10.04 -4.45 -12.30
CA ASN A 85 -8.60 -4.59 -12.53
C ASN A 85 -7.90 -5.18 -11.30
N LEU A 86 -8.19 -4.67 -10.09
CA LEU A 86 -7.59 -5.17 -8.86
C LEU A 86 -7.98 -6.62 -8.58
N VAL A 87 -9.28 -6.95 -8.70
CA VAL A 87 -9.78 -8.31 -8.47
C VAL A 87 -9.20 -9.29 -9.49
N ALA A 88 -9.16 -8.94 -10.78
CA ALA A 88 -8.59 -9.80 -11.82
C ALA A 88 -7.09 -10.06 -11.56
N ASN A 89 -6.31 -9.02 -11.27
CA ASN A 89 -4.89 -9.15 -10.97
C ASN A 89 -4.66 -10.03 -9.73
N THR A 90 -5.46 -9.85 -8.68
CA THR A 90 -5.39 -10.67 -7.47
C THR A 90 -5.71 -12.13 -7.75
N ARG A 91 -6.76 -12.41 -8.53
CA ARG A 91 -7.14 -13.78 -8.91
C ARG A 91 -6.05 -14.46 -9.73
N GLU A 92 -5.46 -13.77 -10.70
CA GLU A 92 -4.38 -14.32 -11.53
C GLU A 92 -3.13 -14.62 -10.69
N PHE A 93 -2.77 -13.73 -9.79
CA PHE A 93 -1.66 -13.95 -8.85
C PHE A 93 -1.93 -15.19 -7.98
N THR A 94 -3.11 -15.27 -7.37
CA THR A 94 -3.46 -16.33 -6.43
C THR A 94 -3.77 -17.67 -7.12
N ALA A 95 -4.00 -17.68 -8.43
CA ALA A 95 -4.07 -18.91 -9.21
C ALA A 95 -2.70 -19.60 -9.34
N VAL A 96 -1.61 -18.83 -9.25
CA VAL A 96 -0.23 -19.34 -9.32
C VAL A 96 0.33 -19.64 -7.94
N VAL A 97 0.00 -18.80 -6.96
CA VAL A 97 0.42 -18.95 -5.57
C VAL A 97 -0.75 -19.47 -4.77
N THR A 98 -0.72 -20.75 -4.41
CA THR A 98 -1.74 -21.34 -3.54
C THR A 98 -1.73 -20.61 -2.19
N MET A 99 -2.87 -20.05 -1.82
CA MET A 99 -3.06 -19.31 -0.58
C MET A 99 -4.40 -19.68 0.06
N SER A 100 -4.46 -19.65 1.38
CA SER A 100 -5.66 -19.96 2.17
C SER A 100 -5.85 -18.98 3.32
N ALA A 101 -6.98 -19.04 4.01
CA ALA A 101 -7.24 -18.25 5.21
C ALA A 101 -6.33 -18.60 6.41
N GLU A 102 -5.65 -19.74 6.35
CA GLU A 102 -4.72 -20.18 7.40
C GLU A 102 -3.31 -19.60 7.20
N ASP A 103 -3.05 -18.96 6.06
CA ASP A 103 -1.74 -18.40 5.77
C ASP A 103 -1.50 -17.09 6.52
N ILE A 104 -0.23 -16.89 6.85
CA ILE A 104 0.26 -15.68 7.52
C ILE A 104 1.35 -15.06 6.65
N GLY A 105 1.01 -13.96 6.00
CA GLY A 105 1.93 -13.20 5.14
C GLY A 105 2.69 -12.14 5.91
N LEU A 106 3.94 -11.86 5.53
CA LEU A 106 4.70 -10.70 6.00
C LEU A 106 4.76 -9.62 4.91
N CYS A 107 4.18 -8.47 5.20
CA CYS A 107 4.27 -7.27 4.36
C CYS A 107 5.35 -6.34 4.90
N VAL A 108 6.48 -6.28 4.21
CA VAL A 108 7.62 -5.40 4.52
C VAL A 108 7.95 -4.47 3.36
N LEU A 109 7.36 -4.73 2.20
CA LEU A 109 7.48 -3.88 1.03
C LEU A 109 6.53 -2.68 1.15
N PRO A 110 6.89 -1.51 0.59
CA PRO A 110 6.01 -0.36 0.60
C PRO A 110 4.66 -0.66 -0.06
N MET A 111 3.56 -0.57 0.70
CA MET A 111 2.22 -0.93 0.23
C MET A 111 1.71 -0.05 -0.92
N TYR A 112 2.26 1.17 -1.08
CA TYR A 112 1.93 2.04 -2.22
C TYR A 112 2.52 1.56 -3.55
N HIS A 113 3.45 0.58 -3.52
CA HIS A 113 4.01 -0.01 -4.73
C HIS A 113 3.10 -1.13 -5.23
N CYS A 114 2.80 -1.15 -6.54
CA CYS A 114 1.87 -2.10 -7.16
C CYS A 114 2.20 -3.57 -6.83
N PHE A 115 3.47 -3.94 -6.81
CA PHE A 115 3.91 -5.29 -6.45
C PHE A 115 3.48 -5.66 -5.02
N ALA A 116 3.83 -4.83 -4.03
CA ALA A 116 3.46 -5.09 -2.63
C ALA A 116 1.94 -5.08 -2.45
N TRP A 117 1.24 -4.16 -3.12
CA TRP A 117 -0.22 -4.10 -3.09
C TRP A 117 -0.86 -5.42 -3.51
N THR A 118 -0.39 -6.02 -4.62
CA THR A 118 -0.92 -7.28 -5.11
C THR A 118 -0.53 -8.45 -4.20
N VAL A 119 0.78 -8.63 -3.96
CA VAL A 119 1.28 -9.87 -3.36
C VAL A 119 1.21 -9.92 -1.84
N SER A 120 1.34 -8.77 -1.18
CA SER A 120 1.40 -8.72 0.29
C SER A 120 0.12 -8.16 0.94
N VAL A 121 -0.79 -7.56 0.15
CA VAL A 121 -2.04 -6.99 0.67
C VAL A 121 -3.25 -7.66 0.01
N SER A 122 -3.48 -7.45 -1.29
CA SER A 122 -4.70 -7.91 -1.96
C SER A 122 -4.81 -9.44 -2.00
N GLY A 123 -3.71 -10.16 -2.27
CA GLY A 123 -3.68 -11.62 -2.27
C GLY A 123 -4.11 -12.21 -0.94
N PRO A 124 -3.42 -11.91 0.17
CA PRO A 124 -3.81 -12.38 1.49
C PRO A 124 -5.25 -12.01 1.88
N LEU A 125 -5.66 -10.74 1.69
CA LEU A 125 -7.02 -10.29 2.03
C LEU A 125 -8.09 -11.03 1.21
N PHE A 126 -7.81 -11.35 -0.04
CA PHE A 126 -8.77 -12.07 -0.92
C PHE A 126 -9.10 -13.46 -0.40
N TYR A 127 -8.17 -14.13 0.28
CA TYR A 127 -8.37 -15.43 0.91
C TYR A 127 -8.67 -15.38 2.40
N GLY A 128 -8.71 -14.20 3.01
CA GLY A 128 -8.91 -14.04 4.45
C GLY A 128 -7.69 -14.43 5.28
N ALA A 129 -6.50 -14.44 4.67
CA ALA A 129 -5.23 -14.70 5.34
C ALA A 129 -4.82 -13.54 6.25
N CYS A 130 -3.97 -13.83 7.22
CA CYS A 130 -3.42 -12.82 8.12
C CYS A 130 -2.24 -12.07 7.47
N ILE A 131 -2.12 -10.77 7.75
CA ILE A 131 -0.99 -9.95 7.29
C ILE A 131 -0.27 -9.38 8.50
N VAL A 132 0.99 -9.75 8.69
CA VAL A 132 1.92 -9.11 9.61
C VAL A 132 2.60 -7.95 8.87
N ILE A 133 2.49 -6.73 9.39
CA ILE A 133 3.04 -5.54 8.75
C ILE A 133 4.31 -5.12 9.47
N GLN A 134 5.39 -4.91 8.72
CA GLN A 134 6.65 -4.35 9.21
C GLN A 134 6.95 -3.06 8.44
N GLU A 135 7.04 -1.94 9.15
CA GLU A 135 7.22 -0.61 8.56
C GLU A 135 8.54 -0.46 7.78
N THR A 136 9.60 -1.02 8.31
CA THR A 136 10.95 -0.91 7.71
C THR A 136 11.65 -2.25 7.74
N TYR A 137 12.23 -2.66 6.60
CA TYR A 137 13.02 -3.89 6.52
C TYR A 137 14.29 -3.79 7.34
N ILE A 138 14.35 -4.56 8.41
CA ILE A 138 15.56 -4.81 9.22
C ILE A 138 15.65 -6.31 9.37
N PHE A 139 16.66 -6.94 8.77
CA PHE A 139 16.77 -8.41 8.66
C PHE A 139 16.53 -9.15 9.99
N LYS A 140 17.17 -8.69 11.07
CA LYS A 140 17.03 -9.30 12.41
C LYS A 140 15.58 -9.27 12.90
N ASP A 141 14.91 -8.12 12.73
CA ASP A 141 13.54 -7.91 13.19
C ASP A 141 12.56 -8.69 12.30
N THR A 142 12.83 -8.73 10.99
CA THR A 142 12.10 -9.56 10.03
C THR A 142 12.11 -11.03 10.42
N MET A 143 13.30 -11.57 10.75
CA MET A 143 13.43 -12.95 11.22
C MET A 143 12.69 -13.19 12.54
N GLY A 144 12.72 -12.21 13.44
CA GLY A 144 11.97 -12.25 14.68
C GLY A 144 10.46 -12.30 14.47
N LEU A 145 9.93 -11.48 13.55
CA LEU A 145 8.51 -11.47 13.19
C LEU A 145 8.08 -12.77 12.52
N ILE A 146 8.90 -13.31 11.60
CA ILE A 146 8.65 -14.60 10.96
C ILE A 146 8.51 -15.70 12.00
N ALA A 147 9.44 -15.79 12.93
CA ALA A 147 9.42 -16.81 13.98
C ALA A 147 8.27 -16.60 14.98
N LYS A 148 8.03 -15.34 15.40
CA LYS A 148 7.01 -15.02 16.41
C LYS A 148 5.58 -15.27 15.93
N HIS A 149 5.31 -14.97 14.66
CA HIS A 149 3.97 -15.05 14.08
C HIS A 149 3.77 -16.24 13.14
N GLU A 150 4.77 -17.16 13.09
CA GLU A 150 4.72 -18.35 12.24
C GLU A 150 4.43 -18.03 10.77
N VAL A 151 5.04 -16.91 10.28
CA VAL A 151 4.86 -16.44 8.89
C VAL A 151 5.27 -17.53 7.91
N ASN A 152 4.36 -17.92 7.03
CA ASN A 152 4.59 -18.95 6.02
C ASN A 152 4.59 -18.39 4.59
N PHE A 153 4.25 -17.12 4.41
CA PHE A 153 4.31 -16.44 3.12
C PHE A 153 5.10 -15.13 3.22
N PHE A 154 6.11 -14.99 2.37
CA PHE A 154 6.95 -13.79 2.29
C PHE A 154 7.24 -13.43 0.83
N ALA A 155 6.89 -12.21 0.46
CA ALA A 155 7.28 -11.61 -0.81
C ALA A 155 8.36 -10.55 -0.59
N GLY A 156 9.50 -10.71 -1.24
CA GLY A 156 10.63 -9.80 -1.10
C GLY A 156 11.32 -9.50 -2.42
N VAL A 157 12.13 -8.46 -2.44
CA VAL A 157 13.03 -8.17 -3.57
C VAL A 157 14.32 -9.02 -3.46
N PRO A 158 15.06 -9.25 -4.57
CA PRO A 158 16.23 -10.13 -4.58
C PRO A 158 17.26 -9.85 -3.49
N THR A 159 17.48 -8.56 -3.17
CA THR A 159 18.42 -8.18 -2.10
C THR A 159 17.96 -8.65 -0.71
N MET A 160 16.66 -8.65 -0.42
CA MET A 160 16.13 -9.19 0.83
C MET A 160 16.36 -10.69 0.91
N ILE A 161 16.09 -11.41 -0.18
CA ILE A 161 16.30 -12.85 -0.24
C ILE A 161 17.77 -13.22 -0.04
N GLN A 162 18.72 -12.44 -0.59
CA GLN A 162 20.16 -12.63 -0.37
C GLN A 162 20.54 -12.55 1.12
N PHE A 163 19.89 -11.68 1.90
CA PHE A 163 20.13 -11.61 3.35
C PHE A 163 19.70 -12.88 4.08
N PHE A 164 18.64 -13.54 3.64
CA PHE A 164 18.23 -14.84 4.22
C PHE A 164 19.31 -15.89 4.01
N PHE A 165 19.90 -16.00 2.79
CA PHE A 165 21.00 -16.95 2.52
C PHE A 165 22.24 -16.64 3.35
N LYS A 166 22.69 -15.39 3.42
CA LYS A 166 23.85 -15.00 4.24
C LYS A 166 23.61 -15.24 5.73
N GLY A 167 22.39 -15.03 6.20
CA GLY A 167 22.04 -15.29 7.59
C GLY A 167 21.97 -16.78 7.93
N ALA A 168 21.70 -17.65 6.96
CA ALA A 168 21.78 -19.10 7.11
C ALA A 168 23.24 -19.58 7.18
N GLU A 169 24.09 -19.13 6.23
CA GLU A 169 25.54 -19.45 6.21
C GLU A 169 26.29 -19.02 7.49
N ALA A 170 25.87 -17.93 8.12
CA ALA A 170 26.51 -17.44 9.34
C ALA A 170 26.14 -18.26 10.61
N ARG A 171 25.27 -19.27 10.48
CA ARG A 171 24.84 -20.15 11.60
C ARG A 171 25.44 -21.56 11.51
N GLU A 172 26.11 -21.90 10.41
CA GLU A 172 26.95 -23.09 10.25
C GLU A 172 28.40 -22.81 10.72
#